data_4f143d74eba7e21558c3e8fc24ac9f89
#
_entry.id   4f143d74eba7e21558c3e8fc24ac9f89
#
_cell.length_a   1.000
_cell.length_b   1.000
_cell.length_c   1.000
_cell.angle_alpha   90.00
_cell.angle_beta   90.00
_cell.angle_gamma   90.00
#
_symmetry.space_group_name_H-M   'P 1'
#
loop_
_entity.id
_entity.type
_entity.pdbx_description
1 polymer ?
#
loop_
_entity_poly.entity_id
_entity_poly.type
_entity_poly.pdbx_seq_one_letter_code
_entity_poly.pdbx_strand_id
1 'polypeptide(L)'
;MGCTKTNEAVFNNELLDTVIEHSFDGIYITDGQATTIKVNRSYLTISGLKASEVLGVNMKELVNNGTISASGTLMALEEKRPITIQQEFKTGKRALITSSPIFNNKNEIVLVITNVRDVTELYHLKEEASHLKTEGNL
;
A
#
# COMPACT_ATOMS: atom_id res chain seq x y z
N MET A 1 9.98 -29.33 24.25
CA MET A 1 10.74 -28.64 23.19
C MET A 1 9.95 -28.44 21.90
N GLY A 2 9.23 -29.45 21.41
CA GLY A 2 8.38 -29.30 20.23
C GLY A 2 7.29 -28.24 20.39
N CYS A 3 6.72 -28.12 21.58
CA CYS A 3 5.67 -27.13 21.85
C CYS A 3 6.17 -25.68 21.72
N THR A 4 7.42 -25.42 22.13
CA THR A 4 8.01 -24.08 22.07
C THR A 4 8.13 -23.62 20.62
N LYS A 5 8.63 -24.46 19.72
CA LYS A 5 8.75 -24.14 18.30
C LYS A 5 7.39 -23.95 17.64
N THR A 6 6.43 -24.80 17.97
CA THR A 6 5.06 -24.69 17.43
C THR A 6 4.40 -23.41 17.91
N ASN A 7 4.56 -23.06 19.19
CA ASN A 7 3.99 -21.85 19.76
C ASN A 7 4.63 -20.59 19.16
N GLU A 8 5.94 -20.60 18.94
CA GLU A 8 6.63 -19.49 18.28
C GLU A 8 6.14 -19.26 16.86
N ALA A 9 5.97 -20.33 16.09
CA ALA A 9 5.46 -20.21 14.72
C ALA A 9 4.03 -19.65 14.69
N VAL A 10 3.14 -20.17 15.54
CA VAL A 10 1.76 -19.70 15.64
C VAL A 10 1.73 -18.25 16.14
N PHE A 11 2.50 -17.93 17.17
CA PHE A 11 2.59 -16.60 17.73
C PHE A 11 3.06 -15.59 16.66
N ASN A 12 4.13 -15.94 15.92
CA ASN A 12 4.65 -15.05 14.87
C ASN A 12 3.65 -14.79 13.76
N ASN A 13 2.96 -15.84 13.29
CA ASN A 13 1.95 -15.69 12.22
C ASN A 13 0.76 -14.88 12.69
N GLU A 14 0.22 -15.18 13.86
CA GLU A 14 -0.92 -14.47 14.43
C GLU A 14 -0.56 -13.03 14.76
N LEU A 15 0.63 -12.80 15.30
CA LEU A 15 1.10 -11.47 15.65
C LEU A 15 1.29 -10.61 14.40
N LEU A 16 1.93 -11.14 13.37
CA LEU A 16 2.14 -10.42 12.11
C LEU A 16 0.81 -10.08 11.45
N ASP A 17 -0.11 -11.03 11.39
CA ASP A 17 -1.43 -10.78 10.83
C ASP A 17 -2.18 -9.69 11.63
N THR A 18 -2.08 -9.73 12.94
CA THR A 18 -2.71 -8.74 13.81
C THR A 18 -2.12 -7.35 13.59
N VAL A 19 -0.79 -7.24 13.52
CA VAL A 19 -0.09 -5.98 13.31
C VAL A 19 -0.48 -5.38 11.95
N ILE A 20 -0.48 -6.20 10.91
CA ILE A 20 -0.85 -5.75 9.55
C ILE A 20 -2.31 -5.30 9.53
N GLU A 21 -3.22 -6.11 10.08
CA GLU A 21 -4.66 -5.82 10.04
C GLU A 21 -5.02 -4.54 10.80
N HIS A 22 -4.35 -4.25 11.91
CA HIS A 22 -4.65 -3.12 12.78
C HIS A 22 -3.80 -1.88 12.54
N SER A 23 -2.94 -1.88 11.53
CA SER A 23 -2.19 -0.68 11.16
C SER A 23 -3.15 0.42 10.70
N PHE A 24 -2.92 1.66 11.11
CA PHE A 24 -3.67 2.81 10.62
C PHE A 24 -3.36 3.11 9.16
N ASP A 25 -2.13 2.86 8.74
CA ASP A 25 -1.77 2.94 7.34
C ASP A 25 -2.34 1.72 6.60
N GLY A 26 -2.72 1.94 5.34
CA GLY A 26 -3.09 0.83 4.48
C GLY A 26 -1.85 0.03 4.14
N ILE A 27 -2.01 -1.28 4.09
CA ILE A 27 -0.92 -2.18 3.69
C ILE A 27 -1.48 -3.14 2.66
N TYR A 28 -0.80 -3.26 1.52
CA TYR A 28 -1.04 -4.35 0.61
C TYR A 28 0.29 -4.98 0.19
N ILE A 29 0.25 -6.27 -0.06
CA ILE A 29 1.42 -7.06 -0.39
C ILE A 29 1.12 -7.81 -1.68
N THR A 30 2.05 -7.74 -2.63
CA THR A 30 1.97 -8.51 -3.87
C THR A 30 3.11 -9.51 -3.93
N ASP A 31 2.96 -10.49 -4.80
CA ASP A 31 4.09 -11.34 -5.19
C ASP A 31 5.00 -10.59 -6.18
N GLY A 32 6.01 -11.27 -6.66
CA GLY A 32 6.97 -10.69 -7.62
C GLY A 32 6.40 -10.41 -9.01
N GLN A 33 5.17 -10.85 -9.30
CA GLN A 33 4.47 -10.57 -10.55
C GLN A 33 3.40 -9.50 -10.39
N ALA A 34 3.35 -8.83 -9.25
CA ALA A 34 2.38 -7.77 -8.93
C ALA A 34 0.96 -8.26 -8.66
N THR A 35 0.78 -9.54 -8.36
CA THR A 35 -0.53 -10.07 -7.95
C THR A 35 -0.70 -9.90 -6.45
N THR A 36 -1.81 -9.31 -6.03
CA THR A 36 -2.07 -8.99 -4.63
C THR A 36 -2.36 -10.26 -3.84
N ILE A 37 -1.59 -10.46 -2.76
CA ILE A 37 -1.75 -11.62 -1.88
C ILE A 37 -2.29 -11.26 -0.50
N LYS A 38 -2.18 -9.99 -0.09
CA LYS A 38 -2.68 -9.56 1.21
C LYS A 38 -3.02 -8.07 1.20
N VAL A 39 -4.11 -7.73 1.87
CA VAL A 39 -4.51 -6.34 2.13
C VAL A 39 -5.01 -6.25 3.57
N ASN A 40 -4.90 -5.07 4.17
CA ASN A 40 -5.45 -4.85 5.50
C ASN A 40 -6.70 -3.97 5.44
N ARG A 41 -7.37 -3.84 6.59
CA ARG A 41 -8.60 -3.07 6.71
C ARG A 41 -8.42 -1.61 6.30
N SER A 42 -7.33 -0.98 6.74
CA SER A 42 -7.07 0.43 6.44
C SER A 42 -6.95 0.67 4.95
N TYR A 43 -6.30 -0.23 4.21
CA TYR A 43 -6.21 -0.13 2.76
C TYR A 43 -7.60 -0.14 2.12
N LEU A 44 -8.47 -1.04 2.56
CA LEU A 44 -9.82 -1.13 2.02
C LEU A 44 -10.62 0.14 2.32
N THR A 45 -10.46 0.70 3.51
CA THR A 45 -11.13 1.94 3.90
C THR A 45 -10.63 3.13 3.07
N ILE A 46 -9.33 3.26 2.91
CA ILE A 46 -8.72 4.37 2.16
C ILE A 46 -9.06 4.28 0.68
N SER A 47 -8.95 3.10 0.10
CA SER A 47 -9.20 2.90 -1.33
C SER A 47 -10.68 2.84 -1.69
N GLY A 48 -11.53 2.44 -0.75
CA GLY A 48 -12.94 2.20 -1.01
C GLY A 48 -13.20 0.89 -1.74
N LEU A 49 -12.17 0.05 -1.88
CA LEU A 49 -12.29 -1.23 -2.57
C LEU A 49 -12.70 -2.32 -1.59
N LYS A 50 -13.31 -3.37 -2.12
CA LYS A 50 -13.59 -4.58 -1.36
C LYS A 50 -12.42 -5.54 -1.52
N ALA A 51 -12.21 -6.40 -0.52
CA ALA A 51 -11.14 -7.40 -0.58
C ALA A 51 -11.23 -8.26 -1.84
N SER A 52 -12.45 -8.63 -2.24
CA SER A 52 -12.69 -9.43 -3.45
C SER A 52 -12.29 -8.73 -4.75
N GLU A 53 -12.21 -7.40 -4.73
CA GLU A 53 -11.80 -6.62 -5.91
C GLU A 53 -10.29 -6.52 -6.06
N VAL A 54 -9.53 -6.84 -5.01
CA VAL A 54 -8.09 -6.63 -4.96
C VAL A 54 -7.31 -7.92 -4.78
N LEU A 55 -7.76 -8.79 -3.87
CA LEU A 55 -7.06 -10.05 -3.60
C LEU A 55 -7.06 -10.94 -4.83
N GLY A 56 -5.89 -11.43 -5.19
CA GLY A 56 -5.69 -12.26 -6.38
C GLY A 56 -5.66 -11.47 -7.69
N VAL A 57 -5.81 -10.16 -7.63
CA VAL A 57 -5.84 -9.30 -8.82
C VAL A 57 -4.46 -8.69 -9.05
N ASN A 58 -4.04 -8.64 -10.31
CA ASN A 58 -2.77 -8.05 -10.68
C ASN A 58 -2.87 -6.53 -10.74
N MET A 59 -1.85 -5.85 -10.27
CA MET A 59 -1.83 -4.39 -10.25
C MET A 59 -1.94 -3.77 -11.64
N LYS A 60 -1.47 -4.45 -12.68
CA LYS A 60 -1.62 -3.98 -14.07
C LYS A 60 -3.10 -3.86 -14.45
N GLU A 61 -3.91 -4.82 -14.00
CA GLU A 61 -5.34 -4.81 -14.26
C GLU A 61 -6.02 -3.63 -13.58
N LEU A 62 -5.65 -3.34 -12.33
CA LEU A 62 -6.22 -2.22 -11.58
C LEU A 62 -5.88 -0.87 -12.20
N VAL A 63 -4.68 -0.73 -12.75
CA VAL A 63 -4.28 0.49 -13.47
C VAL A 63 -5.02 0.57 -14.81
N ASN A 64 -5.06 -0.53 -15.56
CA ASN A 64 -5.66 -0.55 -16.89
C ASN A 64 -7.16 -0.26 -16.86
N ASN A 65 -7.88 -0.72 -15.83
CA ASN A 65 -9.32 -0.47 -15.71
C ASN A 65 -9.65 0.83 -14.96
N GLY A 66 -8.64 1.60 -14.59
CA GLY A 66 -8.81 2.89 -13.94
C GLY A 66 -9.18 2.84 -12.46
N THR A 67 -9.10 1.67 -11.83
CA THR A 67 -9.37 1.53 -10.39
C THR A 67 -8.37 2.33 -9.58
N ILE A 68 -7.11 2.33 -9.99
CA ILE A 68 -6.06 3.17 -9.41
C ILE A 68 -5.37 3.96 -10.53
N SER A 69 -4.88 5.15 -10.20
CA SER A 69 -4.26 6.04 -11.18
C SER A 69 -2.84 5.61 -11.57
N ALA A 70 -2.12 5.01 -10.62
CA ALA A 70 -0.76 4.56 -10.82
C ALA A 70 -0.45 3.47 -9.79
N SER A 71 0.57 2.66 -10.04
CA SER A 71 0.98 1.61 -9.11
C SER A 71 2.44 1.77 -8.72
N GLY A 72 2.68 2.02 -7.44
CA GLY A 72 4.03 1.99 -6.87
C GLY A 72 4.66 0.61 -6.97
N THR A 73 3.84 -0.45 -6.87
CA THR A 73 4.30 -1.82 -7.03
C THR A 73 4.93 -2.06 -8.40
N LEU A 74 4.25 -1.64 -9.47
CA LEU A 74 4.76 -1.82 -10.82
C LEU A 74 6.07 -1.05 -11.02
N MET A 75 6.15 0.15 -10.48
CA MET A 75 7.36 0.96 -10.54
C MET A 75 8.51 0.33 -9.75
N ALA A 76 8.22 -0.19 -8.55
CA ALA A 76 9.23 -0.84 -7.72
C ALA A 76 9.77 -2.11 -8.36
N LEU A 77 8.92 -2.87 -9.05
CA LEU A 77 9.32 -4.06 -9.79
C LEU A 77 10.23 -3.71 -10.96
N GLU A 78 9.92 -2.63 -11.67
CA GLU A 78 10.71 -2.18 -12.80
C GLU A 78 12.05 -1.61 -12.37
N GLU A 79 12.06 -0.72 -11.38
CA GLU A 79 13.27 -0.02 -10.94
C GLU A 79 14.08 -0.79 -9.91
N LYS A 80 13.51 -1.84 -9.32
CA LYS A 80 14.16 -2.71 -8.32
C LYS A 80 14.65 -1.93 -7.10
N ARG A 81 13.89 -0.94 -6.67
CA ARG A 81 14.16 -0.11 -5.49
C ARG A 81 12.86 0.39 -4.90
N PRO A 82 12.86 0.86 -3.63
CA PRO A 82 11.67 1.47 -3.05
C PRO A 82 11.22 2.69 -3.85
N ILE A 83 9.92 2.81 -4.04
CA ILE A 83 9.29 3.90 -4.80
C ILE A 83 8.24 4.56 -3.92
N THR A 84 8.25 5.88 -3.88
CA THR A 84 7.21 6.66 -3.20
C THR A 84 6.52 7.55 -4.22
N ILE A 85 5.19 7.42 -4.29
CA ILE A 85 4.37 8.23 -5.20
C ILE A 85 3.12 8.72 -4.46
N GLN A 86 2.48 9.73 -5.03
CA GLN A 86 1.14 10.13 -4.61
C GLN A 86 0.13 9.40 -5.48
N GLN A 87 -0.98 9.01 -4.87
CA GLN A 87 -2.05 8.29 -5.55
C GLN A 87 -3.39 8.87 -5.11
N GLU A 88 -4.31 9.00 -6.07
CA GLU A 88 -5.68 9.39 -5.79
C GLU A 88 -6.58 8.18 -6.01
N PHE A 89 -7.49 7.96 -5.08
CA PHE A 89 -8.49 6.89 -5.18
C PHE A 89 -9.83 7.45 -5.63
N LYS A 90 -10.70 6.58 -6.14
CA LYS A 90 -12.05 6.98 -6.57
C LYS A 90 -12.88 7.58 -5.45
N THR A 91 -12.54 7.27 -4.20
CA THR A 91 -13.18 7.87 -3.02
C THR A 91 -12.89 9.36 -2.87
N GLY A 92 -11.95 9.90 -3.64
CA GLY A 92 -11.45 11.25 -3.49
C GLY A 92 -10.32 11.38 -2.50
N LYS A 93 -9.97 10.30 -1.82
CA LYS A 93 -8.85 10.29 -0.87
C LYS A 93 -7.52 10.31 -1.61
N ARG A 94 -6.57 11.00 -1.02
CA ARG A 94 -5.19 11.06 -1.51
C ARG A 94 -4.29 10.32 -0.56
N ALA A 95 -3.35 9.56 -1.11
CA ALA A 95 -2.43 8.76 -0.33
C ALA A 95 -1.00 8.95 -0.79
N LEU A 96 -0.09 8.87 0.18
CA LEU A 96 1.33 8.74 -0.09
C LEU A 96 1.63 7.25 -0.02
N ILE A 97 2.14 6.71 -1.11
CA ILE A 97 2.34 5.27 -1.28
C ILE A 97 3.82 4.99 -1.39
N THR A 98 4.32 4.10 -0.53
CA THR A 98 5.71 3.63 -0.59
C THR A 98 5.70 2.14 -0.83
N SER A 99 6.21 1.71 -1.97
CA SER A 99 6.31 0.30 -2.35
C SER A 99 7.76 -0.15 -2.25
N SER A 100 7.99 -1.20 -1.47
CA SER A 100 9.33 -1.70 -1.17
C SER A 100 9.47 -3.13 -1.67
N PRO A 101 10.36 -3.37 -2.64
CA PRO A 101 10.60 -4.71 -3.13
C PRO A 101 11.44 -5.51 -2.13
N ILE A 102 11.08 -6.77 -1.96
CA ILE A 102 11.79 -7.71 -1.09
C ILE A 102 12.47 -8.74 -1.97
N PHE A 103 13.77 -8.89 -1.80
CA PHE A 103 14.61 -9.78 -2.62
C PHE A 103 14.92 -11.06 -1.87
N ASN A 104 15.04 -12.17 -2.61
CA ASN A 104 15.57 -13.41 -2.07
C ASN A 104 17.09 -13.46 -2.21
N ASN A 105 17.70 -14.58 -1.85
CA ASN A 105 19.15 -14.75 -1.91
C ASN A 105 19.72 -14.74 -3.33
N LYS A 106 18.86 -14.89 -4.33
CA LYS A 106 19.23 -14.85 -5.76
C LYS A 106 18.99 -13.48 -6.40
N ASN A 107 18.70 -12.46 -5.59
CA ASN A 107 18.38 -11.12 -6.05
C ASN A 107 17.10 -11.05 -6.92
N GLU A 108 16.19 -11.99 -6.71
CA GLU A 108 14.88 -11.97 -7.35
C GLU A 108 13.87 -11.32 -6.41
N ILE A 109 12.98 -10.49 -6.94
CA ILE A 109 11.93 -9.88 -6.13
C ILE A 109 10.82 -10.93 -5.91
N VAL A 110 10.59 -11.26 -4.64
CA VAL A 110 9.59 -12.27 -4.26
C VAL A 110 8.32 -11.66 -3.70
N LEU A 111 8.42 -10.46 -3.14
CA LEU A 111 7.29 -9.71 -2.59
C LEU A 111 7.50 -8.23 -2.84
N VAL A 112 6.41 -7.48 -2.92
CA VAL A 112 6.45 -6.02 -2.81
C VAL A 112 5.47 -5.63 -1.70
N ILE A 113 5.97 -4.94 -0.69
CA ILE A 113 5.16 -4.46 0.43
C ILE A 113 4.89 -2.99 0.21
N THR A 114 3.61 -2.62 0.17
CA THR A 114 3.21 -1.23 -0.06
C THR A 114 2.51 -0.68 1.18
N ASN A 115 3.05 0.44 1.67
CA ASN A 115 2.45 1.24 2.72
C ASN A 115 1.67 2.38 2.10
N VAL A 116 0.42 2.56 2.53
CA VAL A 116 -0.49 3.55 1.97
C VAL A 116 -0.92 4.48 3.09
N ARG A 117 -0.41 5.69 3.09
CA ARG A 117 -0.73 6.69 4.11
C ARG A 117 -1.75 7.67 3.57
N ASP A 118 -2.89 7.78 4.25
CA ASP A 118 -3.91 8.76 3.90
C ASP A 118 -3.41 10.15 4.24
N VAL A 119 -3.22 10.98 3.23
CA VAL A 119 -2.76 12.37 3.38
C VAL A 119 -3.81 13.36 2.90
N THR A 120 -5.07 12.93 2.81
CA THR A 120 -6.17 13.75 2.31
C THR A 120 -6.30 15.05 3.10
N GLU A 121 -6.34 14.96 4.41
CA GLU A 121 -6.45 16.14 5.27
C GLU A 121 -5.23 17.05 5.13
N LEU A 122 -4.04 16.47 5.13
CA LEU A 122 -2.81 17.23 4.96
C LEU A 122 -2.77 17.95 3.60
N TYR A 123 -3.24 17.28 2.55
CA TYR A 123 -3.33 17.86 1.22
C TYR A 123 -4.27 19.07 1.21
N HIS A 124 -5.46 18.94 1.81
CA HIS A 124 -6.41 20.03 1.89
C HIS A 124 -5.89 21.22 2.70
N LEU A 125 -5.23 20.96 3.81
CA LEU A 125 -4.60 22.01 4.63
C LEU A 125 -3.52 22.76 3.84
N LYS A 126 -2.74 22.03 3.05
CA LYS A 126 -1.69 22.60 2.22
C LYS A 126 -2.27 23.49 1.10
N GLU A 127 -3.33 23.03 0.45
CA GLU A 127 -4.05 23.81 -0.55
C GLU A 127 -4.64 25.09 0.06
N GLU A 128 -5.28 24.95 1.20
CA GLU A 128 -5.88 26.07 1.93
C GLU A 128 -4.83 27.10 2.31
N ALA A 129 -3.70 26.66 2.84
CA ALA A 129 -2.58 27.54 3.18
C ALA A 129 -2.03 28.26 1.95
N SER A 130 -1.89 27.57 0.82
CA SER A 130 -1.43 28.18 -0.44
C SER A 130 -2.43 29.22 -0.94
N HIS A 131 -3.72 28.92 -0.84
CA HIS A 131 -4.79 29.84 -1.27
C HIS A 131 -4.80 31.10 -0.40
N LEU A 132 -4.73 30.94 0.91
CA LEU A 132 -4.65 32.08 1.85
C LEU A 132 -3.41 32.92 1.61
N LYS A 133 -2.30 32.30 1.33
CA LYS A 133 -1.03 32.98 1.05
C LYS A 133 -1.14 33.80 -0.23
N THR A 134 -1.79 33.27 -1.26
CA THR A 134 -2.03 33.98 -2.52
C THR A 134 -2.94 35.19 -2.29
N GLU A 135 -4.02 35.01 -1.54
CA GLU A 135 -4.93 36.11 -1.19
C GLU A 135 -4.24 37.19 -0.36
N GLY A 136 -3.37 36.77 0.57
CA GLY A 136 -2.61 37.70 1.40
C GLY A 136 -1.64 38.57 0.63
N ASN A 137 -1.27 38.19 -0.59
CA ASN A 137 -0.37 38.96 -1.46
C ASN A 137 -1.11 39.97 -2.34
N LEU A 138 -2.41 39.95 -2.32
CA LEU A 138 -3.22 40.89 -3.03
C LEU A 138 -3.48 42.16 -2.21
#